data_43374c9c73aa42c5bec9264b5ed6bd30
#
_entry.id   43374c9c73aa42c5bec9264b5ed6bd30
#
_cell.length_a   1.000
_cell.length_b   1.000
_cell.length_c   1.000
_cell.angle_alpha   90.00
_cell.angle_beta   90.00
_cell.angle_gamma   90.00
#
_symmetry.space_group_name_H-M   'P 1'
#
loop_
_entity.id
_entity.type
_entity.pdbx_description
1 polymer ?
#
loop_
_entity_poly.entity_id
_entity_poly.type
_entity_poly.pdbx_seq_one_letter_code
_entity_poly.pdbx_strand_id
1 'polypeptide(L)'
;MHHKITAILTGAAAAAALLVPGLTQAQGTVNIYNWNDYIGETTLEDFTKATGIGTNYDVYDNLEILEQKLMVGSSGYDVIVPTAEPTMSKLIQAGALQKLDKSKIPNFGNLDPELMAQVAERTDPGNEYGVIYAWGTIGLGINPDKIAELAPDAPLDSFDLIFDPQWAEKIAPCGITILDSATDTIPTVLNYLGLDPNSEEPEDLARVEETLMAVRPHVKNFVTGQTINDLAAGDSCAVLGYSGDVIQAQARAEEVGSGVTVDYVTPDEGVQIWFDVLAIPADAPNPDAAHAFINYVLDPEVMADITDYVNYGNAVPASLPLIDEAVRSNPAVFPPAEARANMFTVQAVSPQADRQRTRTWTRIKTGQ
;
A
#
# COMPACT_ATOMS: atom_id res chain seq x y z
N MET A 1 34.27 50.32 -81.47
CA MET A 1 33.02 49.55 -81.26
C MET A 1 33.37 48.22 -80.70
N HIS A 2 33.35 48.05 -79.41
CA HIS A 2 33.64 46.80 -78.75
C HIS A 2 32.58 46.62 -77.66
N HIS A 3 31.75 45.62 -77.83
CA HIS A 3 30.76 45.21 -76.84
C HIS A 3 31.40 44.21 -75.88
N LYS A 4 31.42 44.56 -74.61
CA LYS A 4 31.77 43.61 -73.51
C LYS A 4 30.53 42.96 -72.97
N ILE A 5 30.50 41.64 -73.04
CA ILE A 5 29.48 40.81 -72.49
C ILE A 5 29.94 40.40 -71.06
N THR A 6 29.17 40.82 -70.07
CA THR A 6 29.41 40.47 -68.64
C THR A 6 28.57 39.23 -68.31
N ALA A 7 29.23 38.15 -67.92
CA ALA A 7 28.60 36.91 -67.45
C ALA A 7 28.31 37.04 -65.95
N ILE A 8 27.03 36.78 -65.54
CA ILE A 8 26.61 36.74 -64.18
C ILE A 8 26.63 35.24 -63.72
N LEU A 9 27.50 34.92 -62.78
CA LEU A 9 27.49 33.65 -62.10
C LEU A 9 26.49 33.72 -60.92
N THR A 10 25.41 32.94 -61.01
CA THR A 10 24.49 32.68 -59.89
C THR A 10 25.01 31.50 -59.09
N GLY A 11 25.52 31.77 -57.87
CA GLY A 11 25.88 30.75 -56.89
C GLY A 11 24.65 30.26 -56.12
N ALA A 12 24.33 28.99 -56.22
CA ALA A 12 23.32 28.34 -55.38
C ALA A 12 23.94 27.97 -54.02
N ALA A 13 23.50 28.67 -52.96
CA ALA A 13 23.85 28.31 -51.59
C ALA A 13 22.90 27.19 -51.13
N ALA A 14 23.41 25.96 -50.94
CA ALA A 14 22.71 24.85 -50.31
C ALA A 14 22.69 25.07 -48.78
N ALA A 15 21.55 25.42 -48.23
CA ALA A 15 21.34 25.45 -46.78
C ALA A 15 21.23 24.02 -46.24
N ALA A 16 22.26 23.53 -45.55
CA ALA A 16 22.21 22.33 -44.76
C ALA A 16 21.40 22.60 -43.51
N ALA A 17 20.18 22.10 -43.45
CA ALA A 17 19.38 22.09 -42.23
C ALA A 17 20.00 21.09 -41.25
N LEU A 18 20.64 21.58 -40.21
CA LEU A 18 21.05 20.81 -39.04
C LEU A 18 19.78 20.39 -38.30
N LEU A 19 19.39 19.10 -38.42
CA LEU A 19 18.43 18.46 -37.53
C LEU A 19 19.05 18.45 -36.15
N VAL A 20 18.72 19.42 -35.33
CA VAL A 20 18.93 19.38 -33.87
C VAL A 20 17.96 18.30 -33.36
N PRO A 21 18.43 17.21 -32.70
CA PRO A 21 17.50 16.31 -32.03
C PRO A 21 16.73 17.14 -31.02
N GLY A 22 15.41 17.26 -31.23
CA GLY A 22 14.53 17.97 -30.33
C GLY A 22 14.68 17.32 -28.96
N LEU A 23 15.06 18.12 -27.98
CA LEU A 23 14.81 17.81 -26.57
C LEU A 23 13.30 17.57 -26.48
N THR A 24 12.89 16.33 -26.33
CA THR A 24 11.52 15.98 -25.96
C THR A 24 11.25 16.68 -24.64
N GLN A 25 10.53 17.78 -24.71
CA GLN A 25 10.04 18.48 -23.53
C GLN A 25 9.14 17.47 -22.81
N ALA A 26 9.40 17.21 -21.53
CA ALA A 26 8.58 16.32 -20.72
C ALA A 26 7.11 16.68 -20.94
N GLN A 27 6.28 15.70 -21.32
CA GLN A 27 4.86 15.92 -21.64
C GLN A 27 4.02 16.06 -20.38
N GLY A 28 4.36 17.00 -19.48
CA GLY A 28 3.67 17.20 -18.22
C GLY A 28 4.34 16.45 -17.05
N THR A 29 3.65 16.44 -15.95
CA THR A 29 4.08 15.77 -14.71
C THR A 29 2.88 15.05 -14.12
N VAL A 30 3.08 13.86 -13.54
CA VAL A 30 2.08 13.16 -12.73
C VAL A 30 2.42 13.34 -11.25
N ASN A 31 1.45 13.78 -10.46
CA ASN A 31 1.57 13.93 -9.01
C ASN A 31 0.94 12.71 -8.33
N ILE A 32 1.76 11.94 -7.63
CA ILE A 32 1.38 10.65 -7.04
C ILE A 32 1.38 10.79 -5.52
N TYR A 33 0.35 10.29 -4.85
CA TYR A 33 0.26 10.21 -3.41
C TYR A 33 0.07 8.75 -3.01
N ASN A 34 1.10 8.14 -2.48
CA ASN A 34 1.17 6.72 -2.20
C ASN A 34 1.54 6.46 -0.73
N TRP A 35 1.52 5.22 -0.33
CA TRP A 35 2.04 4.78 0.95
C TRP A 35 3.56 4.93 0.99
N ASN A 36 4.10 5.01 2.21
CA ASN A 36 5.54 5.00 2.41
C ASN A 36 6.12 3.62 2.03
N ASP A 37 7.34 3.59 1.46
CA ASP A 37 8.05 2.37 1.04
C ASP A 37 7.22 1.42 0.13
N TYR A 38 6.40 1.96 -0.79
CA TYR A 38 5.36 1.20 -1.51
C TYR A 38 5.42 1.34 -3.03
N ILE A 39 6.62 1.45 -3.60
CA ILE A 39 6.88 1.45 -5.05
C ILE A 39 8.29 0.93 -5.32
N GLY A 40 8.53 0.30 -6.47
CA GLY A 40 9.85 -0.19 -6.85
C GLY A 40 10.89 0.94 -6.95
N GLU A 41 12.13 0.63 -6.62
CA GLU A 41 13.22 1.60 -6.47
C GLU A 41 13.42 2.48 -7.72
N THR A 42 13.29 1.89 -8.91
CA THR A 42 13.52 2.60 -10.19
C THR A 42 12.25 2.94 -10.94
N THR A 43 11.07 2.50 -10.47
CA THR A 43 9.78 2.58 -11.19
C THR A 43 9.47 4.01 -11.69
N LEU A 44 9.69 5.04 -10.87
CA LEU A 44 9.39 6.43 -11.22
C LEU A 44 10.34 6.97 -12.29
N GLU A 45 11.63 6.64 -12.17
CA GLU A 45 12.65 7.04 -13.14
C GLU A 45 12.41 6.34 -14.48
N ASP A 46 12.09 5.06 -14.47
CA ASP A 46 11.86 4.26 -15.67
C ASP A 46 10.54 4.64 -16.36
N PHE A 47 9.48 4.98 -15.58
CA PHE A 47 8.28 5.61 -16.13
C PHE A 47 8.62 6.90 -16.89
N THR A 48 9.42 7.77 -16.28
CA THR A 48 9.83 9.02 -16.91
C THR A 48 10.65 8.78 -18.18
N LYS A 49 11.55 7.82 -18.18
CA LYS A 49 12.34 7.41 -19.36
C LYS A 49 11.45 6.86 -20.47
N ALA A 50 10.47 6.03 -20.13
CA ALA A 50 9.58 5.36 -21.08
C ALA A 50 8.57 6.31 -21.72
N THR A 51 8.05 7.29 -20.97
CA THR A 51 6.91 8.12 -21.38
C THR A 51 7.28 9.57 -21.68
N GLY A 52 8.37 10.08 -21.13
CA GLY A 52 8.71 11.50 -21.13
C GLY A 52 7.90 12.34 -20.12
N ILE A 53 7.04 11.71 -19.30
CA ILE A 53 6.25 12.38 -18.26
C ILE A 53 7.07 12.37 -16.96
N GLY A 54 7.24 13.55 -16.35
CA GLY A 54 7.90 13.66 -15.04
C GLY A 54 7.01 13.16 -13.91
N THR A 55 7.61 12.89 -12.74
CA THR A 55 6.90 12.44 -11.55
C THR A 55 7.17 13.35 -10.36
N ASN A 56 6.13 13.68 -9.58
CA ASN A 56 6.22 14.13 -8.20
C ASN A 56 5.61 13.04 -7.33
N TYR A 57 6.29 12.67 -6.26
CA TYR A 57 5.90 11.55 -5.41
C TYR A 57 5.92 11.97 -3.95
N ASP A 58 4.74 12.00 -3.35
CA ASP A 58 4.53 12.26 -1.93
C ASP A 58 3.99 11.01 -1.25
N VAL A 59 4.23 10.85 0.04
CA VAL A 59 3.83 9.68 0.80
C VAL A 59 2.93 10.03 1.99
N TYR A 60 2.15 9.05 2.42
CA TYR A 60 1.39 9.04 3.66
C TYR A 60 1.53 7.69 4.36
N ASP A 61 1.16 7.62 5.62
CA ASP A 61 1.34 6.45 6.48
C ASP A 61 0.03 5.93 7.11
N ASN A 62 -1.11 6.61 6.86
CA ASN A 62 -2.44 6.11 7.23
C ASN A 62 -3.55 6.68 6.33
N LEU A 63 -4.67 5.92 6.27
CA LEU A 63 -5.82 6.25 5.40
C LEU A 63 -6.54 7.53 5.82
N GLU A 64 -6.54 7.85 7.09
CA GLU A 64 -7.21 9.04 7.63
C GLU A 64 -6.57 10.32 7.10
N ILE A 65 -5.24 10.35 6.92
CA ILE A 65 -4.51 11.47 6.30
C ILE A 65 -4.91 11.60 4.83
N LEU A 66 -4.95 10.48 4.09
CA LEU A 66 -5.39 10.47 2.69
C LEU A 66 -6.83 10.97 2.56
N GLU A 67 -7.77 10.42 3.36
CA GLU A 67 -9.18 10.83 3.34
C GLU A 67 -9.33 12.33 3.61
N GLN A 68 -8.71 12.85 4.67
CA GLN A 68 -8.75 14.27 5.00
C GLN A 68 -8.25 15.15 3.85
N LYS A 69 -7.15 14.77 3.21
CA LYS A 69 -6.56 15.50 2.09
C LYS A 69 -7.51 15.61 0.92
N LEU A 70 -8.19 14.52 0.56
CA LEU A 70 -9.10 14.45 -0.58
C LEU A 70 -10.46 15.08 -0.30
N MET A 71 -10.98 14.92 0.92
CA MET A 71 -12.30 15.50 1.31
C MET A 71 -12.30 17.03 1.36
N VAL A 72 -11.14 17.66 1.55
CA VAL A 72 -11.03 19.13 1.49
C VAL A 72 -11.08 19.63 0.05
N GLY A 73 -10.76 18.78 -0.94
CA GLY A 73 -10.64 19.15 -2.35
C GLY A 73 -9.35 19.92 -2.66
N SER A 74 -9.06 20.08 -3.93
CA SER A 74 -7.80 20.69 -4.42
C SER A 74 -6.57 19.97 -3.87
N SER A 75 -6.63 18.63 -3.94
CA SER A 75 -5.56 17.75 -3.43
C SER A 75 -4.22 18.02 -4.13
N GLY A 76 -4.29 18.35 -5.41
CA GLY A 76 -3.12 18.55 -6.27
C GLY A 76 -2.52 17.26 -6.80
N TYR A 77 -3.09 16.11 -6.44
CA TYR A 77 -2.62 14.80 -6.90
C TYR A 77 -3.38 14.32 -8.13
N ASP A 78 -2.70 13.52 -8.94
CA ASP A 78 -3.23 12.89 -10.14
C ASP A 78 -3.53 11.42 -9.92
N VAL A 79 -2.69 10.74 -9.14
CA VAL A 79 -2.86 9.34 -8.75
C VAL A 79 -2.78 9.22 -7.24
N ILE A 80 -3.68 8.43 -6.67
CA ILE A 80 -3.70 8.07 -5.25
C ILE A 80 -3.82 6.56 -5.11
N VAL A 81 -3.44 6.03 -3.95
CA VAL A 81 -3.43 4.57 -3.68
C VAL A 81 -4.23 4.24 -2.42
N PRO A 82 -5.55 4.44 -2.40
CA PRO A 82 -6.39 4.07 -1.26
C PRO A 82 -6.59 2.56 -1.18
N THR A 83 -6.86 2.05 0.01
CA THR A 83 -7.44 0.71 0.17
C THR A 83 -8.87 0.70 -0.36
N ALA A 84 -9.25 -0.37 -1.06
CA ALA A 84 -10.57 -0.51 -1.69
C ALA A 84 -11.69 -0.33 -0.64
N GLU A 85 -11.65 -1.10 0.44
CA GLU A 85 -12.52 -0.95 1.60
C GLU A 85 -11.69 -0.58 2.85
N PRO A 86 -12.12 0.40 3.64
CA PRO A 86 -13.33 1.22 3.48
C PRO A 86 -13.13 2.52 2.70
N THR A 87 -11.87 2.87 2.36
CA THR A 87 -11.52 4.25 1.95
C THR A 87 -12.02 4.59 0.56
N MET A 88 -11.75 3.75 -0.46
CA MET A 88 -12.22 4.03 -1.82
C MET A 88 -13.75 4.10 -1.88
N SER A 89 -14.47 3.21 -1.15
CA SER A 89 -15.92 3.27 -1.03
C SER A 89 -16.41 4.63 -0.55
N LYS A 90 -15.80 5.18 0.51
CA LYS A 90 -16.14 6.52 1.04
C LYS A 90 -15.83 7.61 0.02
N LEU A 91 -14.69 7.55 -0.66
CA LEU A 91 -14.30 8.52 -1.67
C LEU A 91 -15.22 8.51 -2.89
N ILE A 92 -15.68 7.33 -3.34
CA ILE A 92 -16.67 7.20 -4.42
C ILE A 92 -17.99 7.85 -3.99
N GLN A 93 -18.51 7.53 -2.80
CA GLN A 93 -19.74 8.09 -2.26
C GLN A 93 -19.68 9.62 -2.11
N ALA A 94 -18.53 10.16 -1.75
CA ALA A 94 -18.29 11.59 -1.63
C ALA A 94 -18.10 12.30 -2.99
N GLY A 95 -18.00 11.55 -4.10
CA GLY A 95 -17.69 12.11 -5.42
C GLY A 95 -16.26 12.65 -5.52
N ALA A 96 -15.35 12.16 -4.69
CA ALA A 96 -13.95 12.59 -4.63
C ALA A 96 -13.06 11.90 -5.68
N LEU A 97 -13.57 10.91 -6.40
CA LEU A 97 -12.88 10.20 -7.47
C LEU A 97 -13.54 10.44 -8.82
N GLN A 98 -12.76 10.41 -9.89
CA GLN A 98 -13.26 10.34 -11.27
C GLN A 98 -13.20 8.92 -11.81
N LYS A 99 -14.09 8.61 -12.75
CA LYS A 99 -14.06 7.32 -13.44
C LYS A 99 -12.84 7.20 -14.34
N LEU A 100 -12.26 6.01 -14.38
CA LEU A 100 -11.16 5.67 -15.27
C LEU A 100 -11.64 5.61 -16.72
N ASP A 101 -10.91 6.26 -17.61
CA ASP A 101 -11.03 6.02 -19.06
C ASP A 101 -10.22 4.79 -19.44
N LYS A 102 -10.87 3.63 -19.41
CA LYS A 102 -10.23 2.34 -19.72
C LYS A 102 -9.62 2.28 -21.12
N SER A 103 -10.05 3.15 -22.05
CA SER A 103 -9.44 3.23 -23.38
C SER A 103 -8.01 3.78 -23.35
N LYS A 104 -7.64 4.49 -22.27
CA LYS A 104 -6.30 5.02 -22.00
C LYS A 104 -5.44 4.05 -21.18
N ILE A 105 -5.99 2.91 -20.77
CA ILE A 105 -5.31 1.88 -19.97
C ILE A 105 -5.32 0.55 -20.74
N PRO A 106 -4.58 0.42 -21.85
CA PRO A 106 -4.51 -0.86 -22.60
C PRO A 106 -4.17 -2.07 -21.73
N ASN A 107 -3.32 -1.89 -20.70
CA ASN A 107 -2.91 -2.93 -19.77
C ASN A 107 -3.99 -3.31 -18.72
N PHE A 108 -5.17 -2.67 -18.76
CA PHE A 108 -6.30 -3.08 -17.91
C PHE A 108 -6.68 -4.55 -18.09
N GLY A 109 -6.48 -5.10 -19.30
CA GLY A 109 -6.71 -6.52 -19.60
C GLY A 109 -5.71 -7.49 -18.95
N ASN A 110 -4.62 -7.00 -18.36
CA ASN A 110 -3.65 -7.81 -17.63
C ASN A 110 -4.11 -8.17 -16.22
N LEU A 111 -5.13 -7.46 -15.70
CA LEU A 111 -5.63 -7.66 -14.33
C LEU A 111 -6.35 -8.98 -14.17
N ASP A 112 -6.15 -9.63 -13.01
CA ASP A 112 -6.84 -10.84 -12.60
C ASP A 112 -8.35 -10.59 -12.47
N PRO A 113 -9.19 -11.25 -13.29
CA PRO A 113 -10.63 -11.01 -13.27
C PRO A 113 -11.30 -11.47 -11.96
N GLU A 114 -10.74 -12.46 -11.24
CA GLU A 114 -11.31 -12.95 -9.98
C GLU A 114 -11.05 -11.94 -8.85
N LEU A 115 -9.84 -11.39 -8.75
CA LEU A 115 -9.52 -10.33 -7.79
C LEU A 115 -10.30 -9.05 -8.09
N MET A 116 -10.37 -8.64 -9.37
CA MET A 116 -11.15 -7.47 -9.77
C MET A 116 -12.66 -7.64 -9.50
N ALA A 117 -13.18 -8.87 -9.60
CA ALA A 117 -14.58 -9.16 -9.27
C ALA A 117 -14.86 -8.96 -7.76
N GLN A 118 -13.91 -9.29 -6.87
CA GLN A 118 -14.07 -9.07 -5.42
C GLN A 118 -14.21 -7.57 -5.10
N VAL A 119 -13.39 -6.72 -5.73
CA VAL A 119 -13.51 -5.26 -5.58
C VAL A 119 -14.80 -4.74 -6.21
N ALA A 120 -15.19 -5.26 -7.38
CA ALA A 120 -16.42 -4.86 -8.05
C ALA A 120 -17.68 -5.19 -7.26
N GLU A 121 -17.71 -6.32 -6.56
CA GLU A 121 -18.87 -6.77 -5.78
C GLU A 121 -19.14 -5.86 -4.57
N ARG A 122 -18.11 -5.32 -3.96
CA ARG A 122 -18.20 -4.63 -2.66
C ARG A 122 -18.03 -3.12 -2.77
N THR A 123 -17.04 -2.68 -3.55
CA THR A 123 -16.52 -1.32 -3.54
C THR A 123 -16.86 -0.54 -4.80
N ASP A 124 -16.52 -1.10 -5.97
CA ASP A 124 -16.50 -0.39 -7.25
C ASP A 124 -17.22 -1.20 -8.35
N PRO A 125 -18.56 -1.22 -8.36
CA PRO A 125 -19.32 -1.97 -9.37
C PRO A 125 -18.87 -1.64 -10.79
N GLY A 126 -18.37 -2.67 -11.49
CA GLY A 126 -17.81 -2.55 -12.84
C GLY A 126 -16.37 -2.07 -12.88
N ASN A 127 -15.68 -1.91 -11.75
CA ASN A 127 -14.30 -1.40 -11.66
C ASN A 127 -14.13 -0.10 -12.45
N GLU A 128 -14.99 0.88 -12.15
CA GLU A 128 -15.03 2.14 -12.88
C GLU A 128 -14.05 3.18 -12.34
N TYR A 129 -13.64 3.09 -11.05
CA TYR A 129 -12.88 4.13 -10.37
C TYR A 129 -11.45 3.72 -10.04
N GLY A 130 -11.16 2.41 -9.93
CA GLY A 130 -9.83 1.95 -9.56
C GLY A 130 -9.43 0.62 -10.18
N VAL A 131 -8.14 0.33 -10.07
CA VAL A 131 -7.54 -0.96 -10.41
C VAL A 131 -6.69 -1.44 -9.26
N ILE A 132 -6.71 -2.74 -8.96
CA ILE A 132 -5.87 -3.29 -7.88
C ILE A 132 -4.40 -3.06 -8.24
N TYR A 133 -3.69 -2.43 -7.30
CA TYR A 133 -2.26 -2.20 -7.33
C TYR A 133 -1.53 -3.33 -6.61
N ALA A 134 -1.86 -3.51 -5.35
CA ALA A 134 -1.29 -4.56 -4.53
C ALA A 134 -2.32 -5.06 -3.51
N TRP A 135 -2.03 -6.21 -2.90
CA TRP A 135 -2.82 -6.77 -1.81
C TRP A 135 -1.92 -7.48 -0.81
N GLY A 136 -2.36 -7.55 0.42
CA GLY A 136 -1.62 -8.18 1.48
C GLY A 136 -2.50 -8.48 2.69
N THR A 137 -1.85 -8.82 3.80
CA THR A 137 -2.52 -9.19 5.05
C THR A 137 -1.97 -8.41 6.23
N ILE A 138 -2.73 -8.37 7.34
CA ILE A 138 -2.32 -7.79 8.61
C ILE A 138 -2.16 -8.92 9.61
N GLY A 139 -0.92 -9.18 10.02
CA GLY A 139 -0.58 -10.24 10.96
C GLY A 139 0.46 -9.79 11.99
N LEU A 140 1.24 -10.72 12.46
CA LEU A 140 2.30 -10.47 13.43
C LEU A 140 3.66 -10.44 12.75
N GLY A 141 4.41 -9.35 12.93
CA GLY A 141 5.84 -9.32 12.72
C GLY A 141 6.55 -9.63 14.04
N ILE A 142 7.37 -10.66 14.09
CA ILE A 142 7.99 -11.09 15.35
C ILE A 142 9.51 -11.26 15.22
N ASN A 143 10.20 -11.06 16.35
CA ASN A 143 11.55 -11.55 16.57
C ASN A 143 11.46 -12.78 17.47
N PRO A 144 11.43 -14.01 16.91
CA PRO A 144 11.18 -15.22 17.66
C PRO A 144 12.27 -15.50 18.70
N ASP A 145 13.53 -15.19 18.38
CA ASP A 145 14.65 -15.41 19.31
C ASP A 145 14.50 -14.54 20.56
N LYS A 146 14.15 -13.27 20.37
CA LYS A 146 13.99 -12.32 21.47
C LYS A 146 12.77 -12.63 22.33
N ILE A 147 11.69 -13.08 21.72
CA ILE A 147 10.49 -13.52 22.43
C ILE A 147 10.81 -14.78 23.24
N ALA A 148 11.53 -15.78 22.66
CA ALA A 148 11.91 -16.99 23.36
C ALA A 148 12.81 -16.75 24.59
N GLU A 149 13.65 -15.70 24.57
CA GLU A 149 14.44 -15.30 25.74
C GLU A 149 13.57 -14.82 26.90
N LEU A 150 12.47 -14.11 26.62
CA LEU A 150 11.61 -13.46 27.62
C LEU A 150 10.42 -14.33 28.02
N ALA A 151 9.87 -15.06 27.07
CA ALA A 151 8.66 -15.87 27.21
C ALA A 151 8.73 -17.14 26.33
N PRO A 152 9.49 -18.17 26.72
CA PRO A 152 9.74 -19.35 25.90
C PRO A 152 8.48 -20.14 25.52
N ASP A 153 7.42 -19.98 26.29
CA ASP A 153 6.12 -20.65 26.07
C ASP A 153 5.09 -19.73 25.41
N ALA A 154 5.49 -18.58 24.89
CA ALA A 154 4.58 -17.63 24.25
C ALA A 154 3.96 -18.20 22.95
N PRO A 155 2.66 -17.96 22.70
CA PRO A 155 2.00 -18.41 21.48
C PRO A 155 2.42 -17.52 20.29
N LEU A 156 3.38 -17.98 19.49
CA LEU A 156 3.87 -17.20 18.35
C LEU A 156 2.88 -17.16 17.17
N ASP A 157 1.91 -18.08 17.14
CA ASP A 157 0.90 -18.27 16.11
C ASP A 157 -0.49 -17.72 16.48
N SER A 158 -0.55 -16.87 17.51
CA SER A 158 -1.80 -16.29 18.00
C SER A 158 -1.63 -14.81 18.33
N PHE A 159 -2.68 -14.02 18.11
CA PHE A 159 -2.77 -12.63 18.57
C PHE A 159 -2.75 -12.50 20.10
N ASP A 160 -2.93 -13.60 20.87
CA ASP A 160 -2.69 -13.62 22.31
C ASP A 160 -1.32 -13.01 22.67
N LEU A 161 -0.32 -13.20 21.80
CA LEU A 161 1.03 -12.68 22.00
C LEU A 161 1.04 -11.18 22.33
N ILE A 162 0.15 -10.39 21.69
CA ILE A 162 0.11 -8.93 21.87
C ILE A 162 -1.19 -8.40 22.48
N PHE A 163 -2.28 -9.21 22.50
CA PHE A 163 -3.59 -8.79 23.00
C PHE A 163 -3.98 -9.43 24.34
N ASP A 164 -3.29 -10.49 24.79
CA ASP A 164 -3.41 -11.00 26.16
C ASP A 164 -2.39 -10.32 27.08
N PRO A 165 -2.84 -9.60 28.15
CA PRO A 165 -1.95 -8.92 29.09
C PRO A 165 -0.88 -9.84 29.70
N GLN A 166 -1.17 -11.14 29.84
CA GLN A 166 -0.21 -12.09 30.41
C GLN A 166 1.05 -12.22 29.53
N TRP A 167 0.89 -12.23 28.22
CA TRP A 167 2.01 -12.33 27.28
C TRP A 167 2.60 -10.98 26.96
N ALA A 168 1.75 -9.97 26.73
CA ALA A 168 2.18 -8.61 26.46
C ALA A 168 3.12 -8.06 27.57
N GLU A 169 2.81 -8.31 28.86
CA GLU A 169 3.66 -7.91 29.97
C GLU A 169 5.05 -8.56 29.91
N LYS A 170 5.12 -9.86 29.58
CA LYS A 170 6.39 -10.59 29.51
C LYS A 170 7.30 -10.08 28.38
N ILE A 171 6.75 -9.79 27.22
CA ILE A 171 7.52 -9.37 26.03
C ILE A 171 7.66 -7.84 25.92
N ALA A 172 6.96 -7.04 26.75
CA ALA A 172 7.07 -5.59 26.76
C ALA A 172 8.52 -5.05 26.77
N PRO A 173 9.49 -5.70 27.50
CA PRO A 173 10.87 -5.22 27.49
C PRO A 173 11.56 -5.23 26.14
N CYS A 174 11.12 -6.04 25.16
CA CYS A 174 11.68 -6.03 23.81
C CYS A 174 10.87 -5.17 22.81
N GLY A 175 9.77 -4.56 23.26
CA GLY A 175 8.97 -3.62 22.48
C GLY A 175 7.82 -4.28 21.72
N ILE A 176 6.61 -3.81 22.01
CA ILE A 176 5.38 -4.15 21.26
C ILE A 176 4.95 -2.90 20.51
N THR A 177 4.72 -3.04 19.19
CA THR A 177 4.21 -1.95 18.34
C THR A 177 2.87 -2.37 17.72
N ILE A 178 1.90 -1.46 17.73
CA ILE A 178 0.59 -1.66 17.10
C ILE A 178 0.43 -0.61 16.01
N LEU A 179 -0.17 -1.00 14.87
CA LEU A 179 -0.49 -0.09 13.76
C LEU A 179 -1.30 1.12 14.25
N ASP A 180 -0.89 2.33 13.89
CA ASP A 180 -1.69 3.55 14.13
C ASP A 180 -2.77 3.71 13.06
N SER A 181 -3.68 2.74 13.01
CA SER A 181 -4.82 2.70 12.11
C SER A 181 -6.03 2.12 12.84
N ALA A 182 -7.06 2.93 13.01
CA ALA A 182 -8.34 2.48 13.58
C ALA A 182 -9.05 1.50 12.65
N THR A 183 -8.92 1.70 11.34
CA THR A 183 -9.55 0.90 10.28
C THR A 183 -8.95 -0.50 10.16
N ASP A 184 -7.73 -0.69 10.63
CA ASP A 184 -7.04 -1.98 10.58
C ASP A 184 -7.01 -2.68 11.95
N THR A 185 -6.68 -1.93 13.00
CA THR A 185 -6.51 -2.50 14.33
C THR A 185 -7.84 -2.91 14.97
N ILE A 186 -8.91 -2.09 14.86
CA ILE A 186 -10.21 -2.43 15.48
C ILE A 186 -10.82 -3.70 14.87
N PRO A 187 -10.90 -3.89 13.55
CA PRO A 187 -11.37 -5.14 12.95
C PRO A 187 -10.53 -6.36 13.34
N THR A 188 -9.20 -6.19 13.42
CA THR A 188 -8.30 -7.27 13.85
C THR A 188 -8.61 -7.71 15.28
N VAL A 189 -8.84 -6.78 16.20
CA VAL A 189 -9.22 -7.10 17.59
C VAL A 189 -10.63 -7.68 17.68
N LEU A 190 -11.59 -7.21 16.87
CA LEU A 190 -12.91 -7.81 16.78
C LEU A 190 -12.80 -9.30 16.37
N ASN A 191 -12.03 -9.58 15.31
CA ASN A 191 -11.77 -10.95 14.87
C ASN A 191 -11.12 -11.81 15.97
N TYR A 192 -10.08 -11.29 16.63
CA TYR A 192 -9.43 -11.94 17.75
C TYR A 192 -10.42 -12.31 18.87
N LEU A 193 -11.39 -11.45 19.14
CA LEU A 193 -12.45 -11.70 20.13
C LEU A 193 -13.56 -12.66 19.65
N GLY A 194 -13.46 -13.19 18.42
CA GLY A 194 -14.48 -14.04 17.79
C GLY A 194 -15.75 -13.28 17.44
N LEU A 195 -15.65 -11.96 17.23
CA LEU A 195 -16.75 -11.07 16.82
C LEU A 195 -16.69 -10.82 15.31
N ASP A 196 -17.77 -10.25 14.76
CA ASP A 196 -17.76 -9.79 13.37
C ASP A 196 -16.77 -8.61 13.22
N PRO A 197 -15.73 -8.72 12.37
CA PRO A 197 -14.78 -7.63 12.12
C PRO A 197 -15.45 -6.32 11.66
N ASN A 198 -16.64 -6.43 11.08
CA ASN A 198 -17.42 -5.31 10.57
C ASN A 198 -18.50 -4.83 11.55
N SER A 199 -18.53 -5.35 12.79
CA SER A 199 -19.54 -4.99 13.79
C SER A 199 -19.62 -3.47 14.01
N GLU A 200 -20.84 -2.96 14.03
CA GLU A 200 -21.17 -1.57 14.40
C GLU A 200 -21.76 -1.47 15.82
N GLU A 201 -21.86 -2.60 16.52
CA GLU A 201 -22.48 -2.65 17.85
C GLU A 201 -21.59 -1.96 18.89
N PRO A 202 -22.13 -1.03 19.71
CA PRO A 202 -21.36 -0.32 20.73
C PRO A 202 -20.74 -1.24 21.77
N GLU A 203 -21.40 -2.38 22.07
CA GLU A 203 -20.91 -3.37 23.04
C GLU A 203 -19.66 -4.08 22.52
N ASP A 204 -19.61 -4.40 21.24
CA ASP A 204 -18.43 -5.02 20.62
C ASP A 204 -17.25 -4.04 20.60
N LEU A 205 -17.51 -2.78 20.28
CA LEU A 205 -16.48 -1.73 20.33
C LEU A 205 -15.98 -1.48 21.77
N ALA A 206 -16.84 -1.60 22.78
CA ALA A 206 -16.42 -1.50 24.18
C ALA A 206 -15.49 -2.68 24.57
N ARG A 207 -15.72 -3.90 24.05
CA ARG A 207 -14.82 -5.05 24.26
C ARG A 207 -13.46 -4.84 23.61
N VAL A 208 -13.43 -4.26 22.40
CA VAL A 208 -12.17 -3.86 21.73
C VAL A 208 -11.40 -2.85 22.60
N GLU A 209 -12.08 -1.81 23.11
CA GLU A 209 -11.49 -0.80 23.99
C GLU A 209 -10.93 -1.45 25.27
N GLU A 210 -11.69 -2.33 25.92
CA GLU A 210 -11.25 -3.06 27.12
C GLU A 210 -9.99 -3.89 26.85
N THR A 211 -9.96 -4.66 25.76
CA THR A 211 -8.81 -5.47 25.35
C THR A 211 -7.57 -4.64 25.12
N LEU A 212 -7.67 -3.60 24.31
CA LEU A 212 -6.52 -2.74 23.98
C LEU A 212 -6.06 -1.88 25.18
N MET A 213 -6.97 -1.44 26.03
CA MET A 213 -6.60 -0.72 27.27
C MET A 213 -5.92 -1.61 28.28
N ALA A 214 -6.25 -2.91 28.33
CA ALA A 214 -5.57 -3.88 29.21
C ALA A 214 -4.09 -4.07 28.82
N VAL A 215 -3.77 -4.09 27.52
CA VAL A 215 -2.40 -4.24 27.03
C VAL A 215 -1.68 -2.90 26.81
N ARG A 216 -2.40 -1.77 26.82
CA ARG A 216 -1.85 -0.42 26.59
C ARG A 216 -0.59 -0.09 27.39
N PRO A 217 -0.48 -0.47 28.69
CA PRO A 217 0.73 -0.21 29.49
C PRO A 217 1.98 -0.92 28.97
N HIS A 218 1.82 -1.98 28.18
CA HIS A 218 2.86 -2.83 27.63
C HIS A 218 3.23 -2.46 26.18
N VAL A 219 2.38 -1.67 25.52
CA VAL A 219 2.63 -1.19 24.14
C VAL A 219 3.61 -0.03 24.16
N LYS A 220 4.72 -0.19 23.45
CA LYS A 220 5.76 0.83 23.27
C LYS A 220 5.25 1.97 22.40
N ASN A 221 4.71 1.65 21.22
CA ASN A 221 4.29 2.62 20.21
C ASN A 221 2.99 2.21 19.52
N PHE A 222 2.23 3.24 19.12
CA PHE A 222 1.24 3.15 18.05
C PHE A 222 1.80 3.89 16.84
N VAL A 223 2.26 3.17 15.82
CA VAL A 223 2.92 3.76 14.65
C VAL A 223 2.82 2.81 13.46
N THR A 224 2.76 3.35 12.25
CA THR A 224 2.75 2.58 10.99
C THR A 224 4.07 2.78 10.23
N GLY A 225 4.41 4.00 9.87
CA GLY A 225 5.51 4.30 8.95
C GLY A 225 6.94 3.99 9.44
N GLN A 226 7.13 3.51 10.68
CA GLN A 226 8.44 3.14 11.23
C GLN A 226 8.60 1.64 11.52
N THR A 227 7.55 0.86 11.29
CA THR A 227 7.48 -0.57 11.60
C THR A 227 8.66 -1.35 11.00
N ILE A 228 8.98 -1.10 9.74
CA ILE A 228 10.08 -1.77 9.02
C ILE A 228 11.41 -1.53 9.74
N ASN A 229 11.70 -0.29 10.09
CA ASN A 229 12.97 0.08 10.73
C ASN A 229 13.06 -0.44 12.17
N ASP A 230 11.97 -0.34 12.93
CA ASP A 230 11.94 -0.79 14.33
C ASP A 230 12.12 -2.30 14.46
N LEU A 231 11.52 -3.09 13.53
CA LEU A 231 11.73 -4.54 13.47
C LEU A 231 13.15 -4.88 13.04
N ALA A 232 13.65 -4.29 11.94
CA ALA A 232 14.98 -4.58 11.40
C ALA A 232 16.10 -4.22 12.40
N ALA A 233 15.92 -3.18 13.20
CA ALA A 233 16.85 -2.78 14.25
C ALA A 233 16.72 -3.60 15.54
N GLY A 234 15.64 -4.38 15.72
CA GLY A 234 15.31 -5.08 16.96
C GLY A 234 14.78 -4.18 18.06
N ASP A 235 14.31 -2.99 17.71
CA ASP A 235 13.69 -2.03 18.63
C ASP A 235 12.25 -2.43 19.02
N SER A 236 11.62 -3.28 18.21
CA SER A 236 10.37 -3.97 18.49
C SER A 236 10.52 -5.44 18.17
N CYS A 237 10.02 -6.31 19.05
CA CYS A 237 10.06 -7.76 18.89
C CYS A 237 8.70 -8.38 18.55
N ALA A 238 7.62 -7.63 18.70
CA ALA A 238 6.28 -8.04 18.30
C ALA A 238 5.53 -6.83 17.75
N VAL A 239 4.99 -6.97 16.56
CA VAL A 239 4.32 -5.89 15.84
C VAL A 239 3.03 -6.40 15.23
N LEU A 240 1.92 -5.69 15.42
CA LEU A 240 0.79 -5.80 14.51
C LEU A 240 1.18 -5.05 13.25
N GLY A 241 1.35 -5.73 12.12
CA GLY A 241 1.95 -5.14 10.92
C GLY A 241 1.45 -5.72 9.60
N TYR A 242 1.72 -5.00 8.54
CA TYR A 242 1.45 -5.45 7.17
C TYR A 242 2.49 -6.48 6.73
N SER A 243 2.05 -7.51 6.00
CA SER A 243 2.91 -8.64 5.62
C SER A 243 4.17 -8.20 4.86
N GLY A 244 4.06 -7.34 3.86
CA GLY A 244 5.21 -6.88 3.09
C GLY A 244 6.18 -6.00 3.89
N ASP A 245 5.68 -5.17 4.82
CA ASP A 245 6.52 -4.37 5.70
C ASP A 245 7.40 -5.26 6.59
N VAL A 246 6.82 -6.36 7.11
CA VAL A 246 7.57 -7.31 7.94
C VAL A 246 8.62 -8.05 7.10
N ILE A 247 8.30 -8.43 5.86
CA ILE A 247 9.26 -9.08 4.96
C ILE A 247 10.37 -8.09 4.55
N GLN A 248 10.05 -6.83 4.29
CA GLN A 248 11.05 -5.80 4.05
C GLN A 248 11.96 -5.58 5.27
N ALA A 249 11.39 -5.65 6.49
CA ALA A 249 12.19 -5.57 7.71
C ALA A 249 13.17 -6.75 7.83
N GLN A 250 12.73 -7.97 7.49
CA GLN A 250 13.59 -9.15 7.42
C GLN A 250 14.74 -8.91 6.45
N ALA A 251 14.47 -8.50 5.22
CA ALA A 251 15.49 -8.23 4.21
C ALA A 251 16.48 -7.15 4.66
N ARG A 252 16.00 -6.06 5.27
CA ARG A 252 16.86 -5.00 5.82
C ARG A 252 17.76 -5.49 6.96
N ALA A 253 17.23 -6.33 7.86
CA ALA A 253 18.00 -6.90 8.96
C ALA A 253 19.15 -7.79 8.44
N GLU A 254 18.90 -8.59 7.41
CA GLU A 254 19.88 -9.43 6.73
C GLU A 254 20.95 -8.59 6.01
N GLU A 255 20.54 -7.57 5.23
CA GLU A 255 21.43 -6.71 4.47
C GLU A 255 22.46 -5.98 5.35
N VAL A 256 22.02 -5.45 6.49
CA VAL A 256 22.92 -4.75 7.42
C VAL A 256 23.64 -5.68 8.37
N GLY A 257 23.33 -6.97 8.36
CA GLY A 257 23.94 -7.96 9.25
C GLY A 257 23.66 -7.66 10.73
N SER A 258 22.45 -7.18 11.06
CA SER A 258 22.09 -6.79 12.42
C SER A 258 22.07 -7.98 13.41
N GLY A 259 21.93 -9.20 12.90
CA GLY A 259 21.74 -10.41 13.70
C GLY A 259 20.32 -10.50 14.29
N VAL A 260 19.40 -9.68 13.83
CA VAL A 260 17.98 -9.71 14.22
C VAL A 260 17.25 -10.67 13.29
N THR A 261 16.58 -11.67 13.87
CA THR A 261 15.64 -12.55 13.15
C THR A 261 14.27 -11.87 13.12
N VAL A 262 13.65 -11.81 11.94
CA VAL A 262 12.29 -11.27 11.76
C VAL A 262 11.47 -12.28 10.98
N ASP A 263 10.29 -12.64 11.50
CA ASP A 263 9.34 -13.53 10.86
C ASP A 263 7.97 -12.86 10.75
N TYR A 264 7.26 -13.10 9.64
CA TYR A 264 5.84 -12.79 9.52
C TYR A 264 5.02 -14.03 9.86
N VAL A 265 4.03 -13.85 10.72
CA VAL A 265 3.11 -14.91 11.16
C VAL A 265 1.68 -14.52 10.81
N THR A 266 0.95 -15.47 10.23
CA THR A 266 -0.49 -15.42 10.08
C THR A 266 -1.11 -16.14 11.28
N PRO A 267 -1.68 -15.42 12.27
CA PRO A 267 -2.27 -16.04 13.45
C PRO A 267 -3.46 -16.97 13.12
N ASP A 268 -3.64 -17.99 13.97
CA ASP A 268 -4.68 -19.03 13.82
C ASP A 268 -6.10 -18.45 13.84
N GLU A 269 -6.32 -17.31 14.50
CA GLU A 269 -7.61 -16.62 14.53
C GLU A 269 -8.02 -16.05 13.16
N GLY A 270 -7.10 -16.04 12.20
CA GLY A 270 -7.28 -15.44 10.88
C GLY A 270 -6.88 -13.97 10.83
N VAL A 271 -6.63 -13.49 9.62
CA VAL A 271 -6.08 -12.15 9.37
C VAL A 271 -6.94 -11.36 8.40
N GLN A 272 -6.87 -10.03 8.52
CA GLN A 272 -7.43 -9.13 7.51
C GLN A 272 -6.64 -9.26 6.20
N ILE A 273 -7.36 -9.44 5.09
CA ILE A 273 -6.84 -9.22 3.74
C ILE A 273 -7.37 -7.89 3.19
N TRP A 274 -6.50 -7.13 2.55
CA TRP A 274 -6.82 -5.83 1.98
C TRP A 274 -6.35 -5.74 0.52
N PHE A 275 -6.99 -4.84 -0.24
CA PHE A 275 -6.64 -4.53 -1.63
C PHE A 275 -6.41 -3.02 -1.75
N ASP A 276 -5.22 -2.61 -2.14
CA ASP A 276 -4.95 -1.24 -2.51
C ASP A 276 -5.13 -1.04 -4.00
N VAL A 277 -5.66 0.12 -4.35
CA VAL A 277 -6.06 0.42 -5.73
C VAL A 277 -5.43 1.72 -6.21
N LEU A 278 -5.02 1.77 -7.46
CA LEU A 278 -4.69 3.01 -8.14
C LEU A 278 -5.99 3.69 -8.56
N ALA A 279 -6.21 4.90 -8.10
CA ALA A 279 -7.39 5.70 -8.42
C ALA A 279 -7.01 7.15 -8.77
N ILE A 280 -7.91 7.87 -9.43
CA ILE A 280 -7.70 9.24 -9.88
C ILE A 280 -8.65 10.16 -9.12
N PRO A 281 -8.15 11.18 -8.35
CA PRO A 281 -9.00 12.18 -7.73
C PRO A 281 -9.88 12.93 -8.73
N ALA A 282 -11.07 13.32 -8.29
CA ALA A 282 -12.00 14.07 -9.14
C ALA A 282 -11.44 15.43 -9.64
N ASP A 283 -10.54 16.00 -8.86
CA ASP A 283 -9.86 17.28 -9.10
C ASP A 283 -8.43 17.14 -9.62
N ALA A 284 -8.05 15.95 -10.10
CA ALA A 284 -6.72 15.70 -10.64
C ALA A 284 -6.33 16.71 -11.73
N PRO A 285 -5.21 17.42 -11.60
CA PRO A 285 -4.80 18.42 -12.58
C PRO A 285 -4.35 17.82 -13.91
N ASN A 286 -3.81 16.57 -13.91
CA ASN A 286 -3.23 15.92 -15.08
C ASN A 286 -3.80 14.49 -15.31
N PRO A 287 -5.11 14.32 -15.55
CA PRO A 287 -5.73 13.00 -15.61
C PRO A 287 -5.17 12.10 -16.75
N ASP A 288 -4.68 12.69 -17.86
CA ASP A 288 -4.04 11.91 -18.91
C ASP A 288 -2.70 11.30 -18.46
N ALA A 289 -1.90 12.06 -17.70
CA ALA A 289 -0.66 11.57 -17.10
C ALA A 289 -0.94 10.48 -16.04
N ALA A 290 -2.03 10.63 -15.28
CA ALA A 290 -2.50 9.61 -14.33
C ALA A 290 -2.84 8.28 -15.02
N HIS A 291 -3.61 8.32 -16.11
CA HIS A 291 -3.92 7.12 -16.89
C HIS A 291 -2.66 6.47 -17.49
N ALA A 292 -1.70 7.28 -17.96
CA ALA A 292 -0.44 6.77 -18.47
C ALA A 292 0.38 6.08 -17.38
N PHE A 293 0.40 6.63 -16.16
CA PHE A 293 1.07 6.02 -15.01
C PHE A 293 0.40 4.70 -14.59
N ILE A 294 -0.93 4.69 -14.45
CA ILE A 294 -1.69 3.47 -14.15
C ILE A 294 -1.43 2.40 -15.21
N ASN A 295 -1.48 2.76 -16.49
CA ASN A 295 -1.18 1.81 -17.56
C ASN A 295 0.23 1.25 -17.50
N TYR A 296 1.23 2.09 -17.17
CA TYR A 296 2.62 1.68 -17.04
C TYR A 296 2.80 0.67 -15.89
N VAL A 297 2.22 0.95 -14.73
CA VAL A 297 2.29 0.08 -13.55
C VAL A 297 1.68 -1.31 -13.82
N LEU A 298 0.63 -1.38 -14.65
CA LEU A 298 -0.03 -2.66 -15.02
C LEU A 298 0.73 -3.46 -16.09
N ASP A 299 1.92 -3.04 -16.50
CA ASP A 299 2.81 -3.87 -17.30
C ASP A 299 3.37 -5.02 -16.46
N PRO A 300 3.39 -6.27 -16.95
CA PRO A 300 3.85 -7.40 -16.16
C PRO A 300 5.30 -7.31 -15.65
N GLU A 301 6.22 -6.74 -16.43
CA GLU A 301 7.62 -6.57 -16.03
C GLU A 301 7.72 -5.52 -14.91
N VAL A 302 7.05 -4.38 -15.08
CA VAL A 302 7.00 -3.31 -14.07
C VAL A 302 6.35 -3.79 -12.78
N MET A 303 5.25 -4.53 -12.88
CA MET A 303 4.56 -5.05 -11.70
C MET A 303 5.38 -6.11 -10.98
N ALA A 304 6.16 -6.92 -11.68
CA ALA A 304 7.08 -7.88 -11.06
C ALA A 304 8.15 -7.14 -10.25
N ASP A 305 8.82 -6.15 -10.85
CA ASP A 305 9.85 -5.34 -10.17
C ASP A 305 9.29 -4.64 -8.92
N ILE A 306 8.06 -4.12 -9.00
CA ILE A 306 7.39 -3.53 -7.83
C ILE A 306 7.17 -4.58 -6.75
N THR A 307 6.63 -5.76 -7.11
CA THR A 307 6.34 -6.84 -6.16
C THR A 307 7.61 -7.35 -5.48
N ASP A 308 8.71 -7.50 -6.22
CA ASP A 308 10.00 -7.94 -5.69
C ASP A 308 10.56 -6.94 -4.66
N TYR A 309 10.30 -5.65 -4.85
CA TYR A 309 10.75 -4.63 -3.91
C TYR A 309 9.83 -4.49 -2.70
N VAL A 310 8.49 -4.36 -2.93
CA VAL A 310 7.54 -4.09 -1.84
C VAL A 310 7.08 -5.33 -1.08
N ASN A 311 7.30 -6.53 -1.64
CA ASN A 311 6.92 -7.83 -1.06
C ASN A 311 5.41 -7.98 -0.78
N TYR A 312 4.57 -7.44 -1.65
CA TYR A 312 3.12 -7.61 -1.62
C TYR A 312 2.63 -8.34 -2.87
N GLY A 313 1.54 -9.08 -2.73
CA GLY A 313 0.86 -9.69 -3.86
C GLY A 313 0.29 -8.63 -4.81
N ASN A 314 0.18 -8.95 -6.09
CA ASN A 314 -0.38 -8.07 -7.11
C ASN A 314 -1.52 -8.74 -7.89
N ALA A 315 -2.21 -7.98 -8.73
CA ALA A 315 -3.33 -8.47 -9.52
C ALA A 315 -3.00 -8.65 -11.02
N VAL A 316 -1.73 -8.80 -11.39
CA VAL A 316 -1.29 -9.03 -12.77
C VAL A 316 -0.70 -10.43 -12.90
N PRO A 317 -1.50 -11.47 -13.24
CA PRO A 317 -1.03 -12.87 -13.26
C PRO A 317 0.18 -13.11 -14.17
N ALA A 318 0.31 -12.33 -15.25
CA ALA A 318 1.44 -12.42 -16.16
C ALA A 318 2.78 -11.98 -15.54
N SER A 319 2.77 -11.27 -14.41
CA SER A 319 3.97 -10.90 -13.65
C SER A 319 4.53 -12.07 -12.83
N LEU A 320 3.69 -13.04 -12.41
CA LEU A 320 4.10 -14.13 -11.52
C LEU A 320 5.37 -14.88 -11.95
N PRO A 321 5.55 -15.29 -13.23
CA PRO A 321 6.76 -15.98 -13.65
C PRO A 321 8.00 -15.07 -13.70
N LEU A 322 7.83 -13.75 -13.58
CA LEU A 322 8.90 -12.74 -13.61
C LEU A 322 9.36 -12.37 -12.21
N ILE A 323 8.52 -12.59 -11.19
CA ILE A 323 8.81 -12.32 -9.78
C ILE A 323 9.88 -13.31 -9.28
N ASP A 324 10.79 -12.82 -8.48
CA ASP A 324 11.85 -13.63 -7.84
C ASP A 324 11.25 -14.82 -7.09
N GLU A 325 11.90 -15.99 -7.21
CA GLU A 325 11.43 -17.24 -6.60
C GLU A 325 11.22 -17.11 -5.09
N ALA A 326 12.09 -16.39 -4.40
CA ALA A 326 12.00 -16.18 -2.96
C ALA A 326 10.72 -15.40 -2.57
N VAL A 327 10.34 -14.41 -3.34
CA VAL A 327 9.12 -13.62 -3.14
C VAL A 327 7.89 -14.42 -3.57
N ARG A 328 7.94 -15.01 -4.77
CA ARG A 328 6.81 -15.77 -5.33
C ARG A 328 6.41 -16.97 -4.50
N SER A 329 7.37 -17.66 -3.89
CA SER A 329 7.13 -18.84 -3.05
C SER A 329 6.86 -18.51 -1.57
N ASN A 330 6.95 -17.24 -1.18
CA ASN A 330 6.71 -16.82 0.20
C ASN A 330 5.21 -16.82 0.51
N PRO A 331 4.73 -17.65 1.46
CA PRO A 331 3.32 -17.72 1.82
C PRO A 331 2.77 -16.45 2.50
N ALA A 332 3.65 -15.57 2.97
CA ALA A 332 3.26 -14.27 3.50
C ALA A 332 2.92 -13.26 2.38
N VAL A 333 3.50 -13.44 1.18
CA VAL A 333 3.21 -12.63 -0.01
C VAL A 333 2.06 -13.26 -0.82
N PHE A 334 2.13 -14.57 -1.06
CA PHE A 334 1.13 -15.34 -1.80
C PHE A 334 0.60 -16.50 -0.95
N PRO A 335 -0.33 -16.22 -0.01
CA PRO A 335 -0.89 -17.24 0.87
C PRO A 335 -1.57 -18.36 0.08
N PRO A 336 -1.35 -19.63 0.47
CA PRO A 336 -2.03 -20.76 -0.15
C PRO A 336 -3.55 -20.70 0.08
N ALA A 337 -4.32 -21.43 -0.75
CA ALA A 337 -5.78 -21.38 -0.73
C ALA A 337 -6.39 -21.73 0.65
N GLU A 338 -5.77 -22.65 1.36
CA GLU A 338 -6.18 -23.07 2.70
C GLU A 338 -6.05 -21.93 3.72
N ALA A 339 -4.95 -21.18 3.68
CA ALA A 339 -4.74 -20.03 4.56
C ALA A 339 -5.74 -18.91 4.26
N ARG A 340 -6.07 -18.70 2.98
CA ARG A 340 -7.04 -17.68 2.58
C ARG A 340 -8.47 -17.94 3.07
N ALA A 341 -8.82 -19.17 3.39
CA ALA A 341 -10.15 -19.53 3.90
C ALA A 341 -10.47 -18.89 5.27
N ASN A 342 -9.46 -18.57 6.07
CA ASN A 342 -9.60 -17.92 7.38
C ASN A 342 -9.37 -16.40 7.34
N MET A 343 -9.19 -15.83 6.14
CA MET A 343 -9.00 -14.39 5.99
C MET A 343 -10.36 -13.68 5.91
N PHE A 344 -10.40 -12.47 6.46
CA PHE A 344 -11.57 -11.62 6.41
C PHE A 344 -11.26 -10.28 5.73
N THR A 345 -12.29 -9.64 5.22
CA THR A 345 -12.20 -8.28 4.64
C THR A 345 -13.01 -7.32 5.49
N VAL A 346 -12.50 -6.10 5.64
CA VAL A 346 -13.28 -5.00 6.24
C VAL A 346 -14.21 -4.36 5.21
N GLN A 347 -15.23 -3.68 5.71
CA GLN A 347 -16.20 -2.93 4.93
C GLN A 347 -16.36 -1.52 5.50
N ALA A 348 -16.83 -0.59 4.67
CA ALA A 348 -17.20 0.71 5.16
C ALA A 348 -18.35 0.59 6.17
N VAL A 349 -18.16 1.14 7.35
CA VAL A 349 -19.18 1.20 8.40
C VAL A 349 -20.00 2.49 8.28
N SER A 350 -21.13 2.55 8.97
CA SER A 350 -21.96 3.78 8.99
C SER A 350 -21.13 4.98 9.53
N PRO A 351 -21.46 6.21 9.11
CA PRO A 351 -20.78 7.41 9.62
C PRO A 351 -20.86 7.58 11.14
N GLN A 352 -21.86 6.95 11.79
CA GLN A 352 -21.98 6.94 13.23
C GLN A 352 -20.95 6.01 13.86
N ALA A 353 -20.84 4.78 13.37
CA ALA A 353 -19.87 3.79 13.83
C ALA A 353 -18.43 4.25 13.57
N ASP A 354 -18.15 4.84 12.41
CA ASP A 354 -16.84 5.40 12.07
C ASP A 354 -16.39 6.48 13.08
N ARG A 355 -17.29 7.42 13.42
CA ARG A 355 -17.00 8.40 14.48
C ARG A 355 -16.78 7.78 15.87
N GLN A 356 -17.51 6.70 16.18
CA GLN A 356 -17.32 5.98 17.43
C GLN A 356 -15.97 5.28 17.45
N ARG A 357 -15.60 4.56 16.38
CA ARG A 357 -14.29 3.91 16.23
C ARG A 357 -13.15 4.92 16.36
N THR A 358 -13.21 6.06 15.68
CA THR A 358 -12.21 7.13 15.78
C THR A 358 -12.05 7.67 17.22
N ARG A 359 -13.15 7.88 17.95
CA ARG A 359 -13.09 8.33 19.35
C ARG A 359 -12.50 7.28 20.27
N THR A 360 -12.92 6.04 20.13
CA THR A 360 -12.38 4.90 20.89
C THR A 360 -10.90 4.74 20.63
N TRP A 361 -10.48 4.79 19.37
CA TRP A 361 -9.07 4.74 18.98
C TRP A 361 -8.24 5.84 19.64
N THR A 362 -8.76 7.07 19.64
CA THR A 362 -8.11 8.20 20.32
C THR A 362 -7.92 7.93 21.83
N ARG A 363 -8.95 7.41 22.52
CA ARG A 363 -8.86 7.06 23.94
C ARG A 363 -7.81 5.96 24.19
N ILE A 364 -7.81 4.91 23.37
CA ILE A 364 -6.83 3.83 23.47
C ILE A 364 -5.40 4.39 23.34
N LYS A 365 -5.12 5.17 22.30
CA LYS A 365 -3.78 5.73 22.09
C LYS A 365 -3.32 6.64 23.23
N THR A 366 -4.22 7.46 23.74
CA THR A 366 -3.91 8.40 24.83
C THR A 366 -3.94 7.77 26.23
N GLY A 367 -4.53 6.58 26.36
CA GLY A 367 -4.68 5.89 27.65
C GLY A 367 -5.68 6.58 28.59
N GLN A 368 -6.74 7.22 28.03
CA GLN A 368 -7.73 8.01 28.79
C GLN A 368 -9.13 7.40 28.76
#